data_e3d144cb4a69a7a0eb562a42979af893
#
_entry.id   e3d144cb4a69a7a0eb562a42979af893
#
_cell.length_a   1.000
_cell.length_b   1.000
_cell.length_c   1.000
_cell.angle_alpha   90.00
_cell.angle_beta   90.00
_cell.angle_gamma   90.00
#
_symmetry.space_group_name_H-M   'P 1'
#
loop_
_entity.id
_entity.type
_entity.pdbx_description
1 polymer ?
#
loop_
_entity_poly.entity_id
_entity_poly.type
_entity_poly.pdbx_seq_one_letter_code
_entity_poly.pdbx_strand_id
1 'polypeptide(L)'
;MDATRYTDFEQLVRMLNDAEIVPIVSGGFALEILSGYDLDSKIAPLIIEDDFLDDEPLIDSIMRAAKFERLDVPELVYSNFDNTLSVAYMPQSAVEPLIGHKLPGQFIFTHTEPEFRVLTTYDLYNLFGHLIGDPDRSEKLRHGDAQKLRFMKQLGYIFDRFPMRQMNATHPLIDVHFEFLTDKDFDKVDQVIRKAFDDANYSTGEEEKLVRRLRAGQPFGKRPIEIVAKRGDEVLGYVMVSGATVSDNRTGSSIGVVGPVVVDPLYRGRGIGWRLTQNAEIAARYDGYGVLAAIGWPGYWNQFGYIRSSEFGVTPAFEITPEFFMVKELYPSALLRTNGILR
;
A
#
# COMPACT_ATOMS: atom_id res chain seq x y z
N MET A 1 -14.56 -1.09 -4.58
CA MET A 1 -14.23 -0.04 -5.59
C MET A 1 -14.94 -0.37 -6.88
N ASP A 2 -15.57 0.60 -7.53
CA ASP A 2 -16.22 0.42 -8.83
C ASP A 2 -15.18 0.15 -9.93
N ALA A 3 -15.31 -0.97 -10.66
CA ALA A 3 -14.33 -1.41 -11.64
C ALA A 3 -14.20 -0.44 -12.83
N THR A 4 -15.30 0.19 -13.25
CA THR A 4 -15.30 1.15 -14.37
C THR A 4 -14.53 2.40 -14.02
N ARG A 5 -14.81 3.00 -12.86
CA ARG A 5 -14.14 4.19 -12.33
C ARG A 5 -12.64 3.97 -12.17
N TYR A 6 -12.26 2.76 -11.75
CA TYR A 6 -10.85 2.42 -11.59
C TYR A 6 -10.13 2.24 -12.93
N THR A 7 -10.80 1.66 -13.94
CA THR A 7 -10.27 1.55 -15.31
C THR A 7 -10.03 2.92 -15.93
N ASP A 8 -10.96 3.86 -15.76
CA ASP A 8 -10.81 5.24 -16.25
C ASP A 8 -9.62 5.94 -15.57
N PHE A 9 -9.46 5.72 -14.27
CA PHE A 9 -8.30 6.22 -13.52
C PHE A 9 -6.98 5.65 -14.05
N GLU A 10 -6.86 4.33 -14.26
CA GLU A 10 -5.65 3.72 -14.81
C GLU A 10 -5.32 4.23 -16.23
N GLN A 11 -6.35 4.42 -17.07
CA GLN A 11 -6.15 4.96 -18.40
C GLN A 11 -5.59 6.39 -18.36
N LEU A 12 -6.12 7.23 -17.46
CA LEU A 12 -5.59 8.57 -17.24
C LEU A 12 -4.14 8.52 -16.77
N VAL A 13 -3.84 7.67 -15.79
CA VAL A 13 -2.47 7.57 -15.25
C VAL A 13 -1.48 7.12 -16.31
N ARG A 14 -1.84 6.20 -17.23
CA ARG A 14 -0.97 5.85 -18.38
C ARG A 14 -0.62 7.07 -19.23
N MET A 15 -1.60 7.93 -19.52
CA MET A 15 -1.36 9.14 -20.29
C MET A 15 -0.50 10.18 -19.55
N LEU A 16 -0.64 10.25 -18.22
CA LEU A 16 0.25 11.07 -17.39
C LEU A 16 1.69 10.51 -17.43
N ASN A 17 1.85 9.18 -17.35
CA ASN A 17 3.16 8.55 -17.43
C ASN A 17 3.82 8.72 -18.81
N ASP A 18 3.06 8.72 -19.88
CA ASP A 18 3.57 9.02 -21.24
C ASP A 18 4.14 10.45 -21.33
N ALA A 19 3.70 11.34 -20.45
CA ALA A 19 4.21 12.71 -20.28
C ALA A 19 5.23 12.82 -19.11
N GLU A 20 5.78 11.71 -18.64
CA GLU A 20 6.73 11.62 -17.52
C GLU A 20 6.18 12.11 -16.17
N ILE A 21 4.86 12.20 -16.03
CA ILE A 21 4.19 12.61 -14.79
C ILE A 21 3.78 11.36 -13.99
N VAL A 22 4.33 11.18 -12.79
CA VAL A 22 3.95 10.13 -11.85
C VAL A 22 3.10 10.74 -10.73
N PRO A 23 1.76 10.60 -10.80
CA PRO A 23 0.89 11.24 -9.82
C PRO A 23 0.93 10.53 -8.46
N ILE A 24 0.64 11.29 -7.40
CA ILE A 24 0.42 10.77 -6.05
C ILE A 24 -1.06 10.88 -5.73
N VAL A 25 -1.71 9.74 -5.54
CA VAL A 25 -3.14 9.70 -5.21
C VAL A 25 -3.36 10.06 -3.74
N SER A 26 -4.34 10.91 -3.48
CA SER A 26 -4.71 11.32 -2.13
C SER A 26 -6.23 11.22 -1.87
N GLY A 27 -6.69 11.74 -0.76
CA GLY A 27 -8.11 11.85 -0.44
C GLY A 27 -8.83 10.52 -0.23
N GLY A 28 -10.12 10.51 -0.51
CA GLY A 28 -10.98 9.34 -0.34
C GLY A 28 -10.64 8.22 -1.33
N PHE A 29 -10.23 8.56 -2.54
CA PHE A 29 -9.84 7.59 -3.56
C PHE A 29 -8.57 6.82 -3.16
N ALA A 30 -7.58 7.51 -2.56
CA ALA A 30 -6.44 6.85 -1.95
C ALA A 30 -6.85 5.89 -0.83
N LEU A 31 -7.81 6.29 0.00
CA LEU A 31 -8.32 5.46 1.08
C LEU A 31 -9.06 4.21 0.56
N GLU A 32 -9.77 4.31 -0.57
CA GLU A 32 -10.35 3.14 -1.26
C GLU A 32 -9.26 2.17 -1.73
N ILE A 33 -8.19 2.67 -2.37
CA ILE A 33 -7.05 1.86 -2.81
C ILE A 33 -6.43 1.15 -1.60
N LEU A 34 -6.16 1.89 -0.52
CA LEU A 34 -5.49 1.36 0.67
C LEU A 34 -6.34 0.37 1.46
N SER A 35 -7.66 0.59 1.52
CA SER A 35 -8.56 -0.21 2.34
C SER A 35 -9.24 -1.35 1.59
N GLY A 36 -9.37 -1.23 0.26
CA GLY A 36 -10.16 -2.13 -0.58
C GLY A 36 -11.67 -1.97 -0.44
N TYR A 37 -12.13 -1.05 0.40
CA TYR A 37 -13.55 -0.73 0.54
C TYR A 37 -13.98 0.27 -0.52
N ASP A 38 -15.21 0.14 -1.00
CA ASP A 38 -15.84 1.16 -1.84
C ASP A 38 -16.43 2.25 -0.94
N LEU A 39 -15.87 3.44 -1.04
CA LEU A 39 -16.33 4.63 -0.30
C LEU A 39 -17.13 5.58 -1.20
N ASP A 40 -17.44 5.16 -2.43
CA ASP A 40 -18.06 5.97 -3.48
C ASP A 40 -17.30 7.30 -3.72
N SER A 41 -15.98 7.24 -3.67
CA SER A 41 -15.12 8.42 -3.88
C SER A 41 -15.10 8.79 -5.36
N LYS A 42 -15.97 9.71 -5.75
CA LYS A 42 -16.06 10.20 -7.14
C LYS A 42 -14.94 11.14 -7.54
N ILE A 43 -14.13 11.60 -6.60
CA ILE A 43 -13.00 12.50 -6.84
C ILE A 43 -11.71 11.77 -6.47
N ALA A 44 -10.78 11.70 -7.43
CA ALA A 44 -9.40 11.29 -7.23
C ALA A 44 -8.49 12.53 -7.17
N PRO A 45 -8.14 13.05 -5.99
CA PRO A 45 -7.17 14.11 -5.90
C PRO A 45 -5.77 13.58 -6.24
N LEU A 46 -5.11 14.20 -7.21
CA LEU A 46 -3.78 13.87 -7.68
C LEU A 46 -2.80 14.98 -7.30
N ILE A 47 -1.78 14.63 -6.55
CA ILE A 47 -0.68 15.53 -6.23
C ILE A 47 0.39 15.30 -7.30
N ILE A 48 0.82 16.37 -7.96
CA ILE A 48 1.91 16.37 -8.94
C ILE A 48 2.89 17.49 -8.64
N GLU A 49 4.07 17.42 -9.24
CA GLU A 49 5.09 18.45 -9.10
C GLU A 49 4.57 19.82 -9.61
N ASP A 50 4.93 20.88 -8.94
CA ASP A 50 4.42 22.22 -9.19
C ASP A 50 4.73 22.68 -10.64
N ASP A 51 5.91 22.34 -11.17
CA ASP A 51 6.35 22.71 -12.51
C ASP A 51 5.41 22.16 -13.62
N PHE A 52 4.80 20.98 -13.39
CA PHE A 52 3.82 20.44 -14.34
C PHE A 52 2.46 21.15 -14.25
N LEU A 53 2.10 21.70 -13.10
CA LEU A 53 0.86 22.47 -12.95
C LEU A 53 0.95 23.86 -13.58
N ASP A 54 2.15 24.40 -13.71
CA ASP A 54 2.40 25.67 -14.42
C ASP A 54 2.20 25.55 -15.93
N ASP A 55 2.24 24.31 -16.47
CA ASP A 55 1.91 24.01 -17.89
C ASP A 55 0.45 23.52 -18.01
N GLU A 56 -0.51 24.38 -17.69
CA GLU A 56 -1.95 24.07 -17.84
C GLU A 56 -2.31 23.54 -19.25
N PRO A 57 -1.78 24.07 -20.38
CA PRO A 57 -2.03 23.55 -21.71
C PRO A 57 -1.64 22.06 -21.88
N LEU A 58 -0.54 21.62 -21.26
CA LEU A 58 -0.13 20.22 -21.26
C LEU A 58 -1.15 19.37 -20.52
N ILE A 59 -1.53 19.77 -19.30
CA ILE A 59 -2.53 19.07 -18.49
C ILE A 59 -3.87 18.99 -19.23
N ASP A 60 -4.36 20.10 -19.80
CA ASP A 60 -5.60 20.13 -20.59
C ASP A 60 -5.55 19.17 -21.80
N SER A 61 -4.41 19.06 -22.45
CA SER A 61 -4.20 18.14 -23.58
C SER A 61 -4.29 16.67 -23.13
N ILE A 62 -3.62 16.32 -22.05
CA ILE A 62 -3.65 14.96 -21.46
C ILE A 62 -5.07 14.61 -21.04
N MET A 63 -5.73 15.49 -20.28
CA MET A 63 -7.08 15.25 -19.78
C MET A 63 -8.09 15.07 -20.91
N ARG A 64 -8.01 15.87 -21.95
CA ARG A 64 -8.88 15.75 -23.13
C ARG A 64 -8.64 14.44 -23.87
N ALA A 65 -7.38 14.01 -24.01
CA ALA A 65 -7.03 12.73 -24.62
C ALA A 65 -7.56 11.55 -23.76
N ALA A 66 -7.55 11.69 -22.43
CA ALA A 66 -8.12 10.73 -21.50
C ALA A 66 -9.67 10.79 -21.40
N LYS A 67 -10.33 11.65 -22.19
CA LYS A 67 -11.79 11.87 -22.19
C LYS A 67 -12.32 12.51 -20.91
N PHE A 68 -11.55 13.43 -20.34
CA PHE A 68 -11.99 14.29 -19.25
C PHE A 68 -12.15 15.72 -19.74
N GLU A 69 -13.16 16.40 -19.21
CA GLU A 69 -13.43 17.82 -19.47
C GLU A 69 -13.17 18.65 -18.23
N ARG A 70 -12.58 19.83 -18.41
CA ARG A 70 -12.34 20.78 -17.33
C ARG A 70 -13.65 21.32 -16.81
N LEU A 71 -13.80 21.35 -15.50
CA LEU A 71 -14.95 21.97 -14.84
C LEU A 71 -14.73 23.47 -14.70
N ASP A 72 -15.82 24.24 -14.72
CA ASP A 72 -15.80 25.71 -14.51
C ASP A 72 -15.71 26.03 -13.00
N VAL A 73 -14.54 25.76 -12.45
CA VAL A 73 -14.18 26.05 -11.04
C VAL A 73 -12.76 26.64 -10.99
N PRO A 74 -12.42 27.41 -9.94
CA PRO A 74 -11.09 28.04 -9.84
C PRO A 74 -9.93 27.03 -9.83
N GLU A 75 -10.15 25.88 -9.24
CA GLU A 75 -9.14 24.80 -9.14
C GLU A 75 -9.07 24.00 -10.44
N LEU A 76 -7.93 23.32 -10.67
CA LEU A 76 -7.74 22.41 -11.79
C LEU A 76 -8.49 21.10 -11.53
N VAL A 77 -9.78 21.09 -11.90
CA VAL A 77 -10.66 19.93 -11.74
C VAL A 77 -11.23 19.52 -13.10
N TYR A 78 -11.18 18.22 -13.36
CA TYR A 78 -11.72 17.61 -14.57
C TYR A 78 -12.68 16.48 -14.22
N SER A 79 -13.68 16.22 -15.07
CA SER A 79 -14.58 15.09 -14.92
C SER A 79 -14.67 14.30 -16.22
N ASN A 80 -14.76 12.97 -16.12
CA ASN A 80 -15.05 12.14 -17.31
C ASN A 80 -16.48 12.39 -17.80
N PHE A 81 -16.77 12.03 -19.05
CA PHE A 81 -18.04 12.32 -19.69
C PHE A 81 -19.26 11.75 -18.97
N ASP A 82 -19.09 10.63 -18.27
CA ASP A 82 -20.17 9.97 -17.53
C ASP A 82 -20.34 10.53 -16.11
N ASN A 83 -19.51 11.49 -15.69
CA ASN A 83 -19.47 12.06 -14.34
C ASN A 83 -19.32 11.02 -13.22
N THR A 84 -18.66 9.89 -13.53
CA THR A 84 -18.39 8.82 -12.57
C THR A 84 -17.07 9.03 -11.83
N LEU A 85 -16.11 9.71 -12.47
CA LEU A 85 -14.82 10.06 -11.90
C LEU A 85 -14.45 11.51 -12.22
N SER A 86 -14.10 12.26 -11.19
CA SER A 86 -13.48 13.56 -11.31
C SER A 86 -12.03 13.50 -10.79
N VAL A 87 -11.16 14.32 -11.33
CA VAL A 87 -9.76 14.44 -10.92
C VAL A 87 -9.51 15.88 -10.52
N ALA A 88 -8.93 16.08 -9.36
CA ALA A 88 -8.53 17.39 -8.85
C ALA A 88 -7.01 17.41 -8.68
N TYR A 89 -6.33 18.29 -9.39
CA TYR A 89 -4.88 18.43 -9.26
C TYR A 89 -4.51 19.32 -8.10
N MET A 90 -3.46 18.94 -7.38
CA MET A 90 -2.92 19.65 -6.22
C MET A 90 -1.40 19.76 -6.37
N PRO A 91 -0.81 20.96 -6.17
CA PRO A 91 0.65 21.10 -6.18
C PRO A 91 1.26 20.44 -4.94
N GLN A 92 2.43 19.86 -5.11
CA GLN A 92 3.18 19.26 -3.99
C GLN A 92 3.42 20.28 -2.88
N SER A 93 3.79 21.50 -3.24
CA SER A 93 4.06 22.59 -2.30
C SER A 93 2.88 22.92 -1.38
N ALA A 94 1.63 22.73 -1.83
CA ALA A 94 0.44 22.96 -1.03
C ALA A 94 0.14 21.81 -0.05
N VAL A 95 0.56 20.59 -0.37
CA VAL A 95 0.26 19.39 0.44
C VAL A 95 1.36 19.13 1.48
N GLU A 96 2.61 19.34 1.15
CA GLU A 96 3.76 19.08 2.02
C GLU A 96 3.65 19.70 3.42
N PRO A 97 3.21 20.96 3.59
CA PRO A 97 3.02 21.54 4.91
C PRO A 97 1.92 20.84 5.74
N LEU A 98 0.90 20.29 5.07
CA LEU A 98 -0.22 19.61 5.73
C LEU A 98 0.15 18.22 6.24
N ILE A 99 1.08 17.54 5.55
CA ILE A 99 1.55 16.22 5.93
C ILE A 99 2.85 16.25 6.74
N GLY A 100 3.56 17.40 6.74
CA GLY A 100 4.73 17.66 7.58
C GLY A 100 6.05 17.16 7.01
N HIS A 101 6.13 16.78 5.73
CA HIS A 101 7.38 16.36 5.07
C HIS A 101 7.34 16.62 3.55
N LYS A 102 8.50 16.53 2.91
CA LYS A 102 8.64 16.67 1.47
C LYS A 102 8.17 15.44 0.70
N LEU A 103 7.60 15.66 -0.48
CA LEU A 103 7.25 14.64 -1.47
C LEU A 103 8.31 14.61 -2.59
N PRO A 104 8.58 13.46 -3.25
CA PRO A 104 8.19 12.12 -2.84
C PRO A 104 9.02 11.64 -1.64
N GLY A 105 8.44 11.42 -0.51
CA GLY A 105 9.15 11.02 0.70
C GLY A 105 8.79 9.63 1.16
N GLN A 106 7.63 9.48 1.72
CA GLN A 106 7.24 8.25 2.41
C GLN A 106 5.97 7.66 1.83
N PHE A 107 6.03 7.21 0.58
CA PHE A 107 4.90 6.53 -0.03
C PHE A 107 4.75 5.13 0.54
N ILE A 108 3.52 4.74 0.83
CA ILE A 108 3.20 3.36 1.15
C ILE A 108 3.31 2.49 -0.10
N PHE A 109 2.92 3.01 -1.26
CA PHE A 109 2.71 2.19 -2.42
C PHE A 109 3.11 2.93 -3.70
N THR A 110 3.86 2.24 -4.56
CA THR A 110 4.10 2.63 -5.94
C THR A 110 3.57 1.52 -6.83
N HIS A 111 2.57 1.82 -7.65
CA HIS A 111 2.12 0.94 -8.71
C HIS A 111 2.99 1.17 -9.94
N THR A 112 3.39 0.10 -10.63
CA THR A 112 4.40 0.20 -11.70
C THR A 112 3.83 0.21 -13.11
N GLU A 113 2.57 -0.24 -13.31
CA GLU A 113 1.91 -0.24 -14.61
C GLU A 113 0.39 -0.11 -14.51
N PRO A 114 -0.17 1.09 -14.64
CA PRO A 114 0.49 2.41 -14.79
C PRO A 114 1.20 2.84 -13.51
N GLU A 115 2.25 3.68 -13.61
CA GLU A 115 2.99 4.12 -12.44
C GLU A 115 2.27 5.26 -11.73
N PHE A 116 1.90 5.03 -10.48
CA PHE A 116 1.39 6.04 -9.56
C PHE A 116 1.77 5.69 -8.12
N ARG A 117 1.66 6.67 -7.26
CA ARG A 117 1.94 6.53 -5.83
C ARG A 117 0.68 6.85 -5.03
N VAL A 118 0.62 6.39 -3.80
CA VAL A 118 -0.51 6.65 -2.89
C VAL A 118 0.03 7.24 -1.61
N LEU A 119 -0.56 8.33 -1.10
CA LEU A 119 -0.22 8.86 0.22
C LEU A 119 -0.38 7.78 1.29
N THR A 120 0.51 7.79 2.26
CA THR A 120 0.44 6.85 3.38
C THR A 120 -0.86 7.06 4.18
N THR A 121 -1.30 6.04 4.91
CA THR A 121 -2.43 6.20 5.84
C THR A 121 -2.15 7.30 6.88
N TYR A 122 -0.88 7.45 7.26
CA TYR A 122 -0.43 8.53 8.11
C TYR A 122 -0.61 9.91 7.48
N ASP A 123 -0.16 10.07 6.24
CA ASP A 123 -0.28 11.32 5.51
C ASP A 123 -1.74 11.68 5.26
N LEU A 124 -2.57 10.67 4.91
CA LEU A 124 -4.01 10.86 4.77
C LEU A 124 -4.67 11.28 6.10
N TYR A 125 -4.25 10.69 7.22
CA TYR A 125 -4.75 11.08 8.53
C TYR A 125 -4.42 12.54 8.86
N ASN A 126 -3.17 12.97 8.65
CA ASN A 126 -2.74 14.35 8.86
C ASN A 126 -3.48 15.30 7.92
N LEU A 127 -3.53 14.95 6.63
CA LEU A 127 -4.23 15.75 5.62
C LEU A 127 -5.71 15.97 6.01
N PHE A 128 -6.45 14.91 6.32
CA PHE A 128 -7.84 15.04 6.76
C PHE A 128 -7.97 15.82 8.06
N GLY A 129 -7.05 15.66 8.99
CA GLY A 129 -7.02 16.42 10.24
C GLY A 129 -6.91 17.92 9.99
N HIS A 130 -6.01 18.34 9.10
CA HIS A 130 -5.87 19.73 8.69
C HIS A 130 -7.11 20.25 7.94
N LEU A 131 -7.63 19.46 6.98
CA LEU A 131 -8.79 19.85 6.19
C LEU A 131 -10.08 20.01 7.02
N ILE A 132 -10.23 19.27 8.11
CA ILE A 132 -11.36 19.48 9.06
C ILE A 132 -11.22 20.80 9.80
N GLY A 133 -9.99 21.22 10.13
CA GLY A 133 -9.70 22.46 10.83
C GLY A 133 -9.69 23.71 9.93
N ASP A 134 -9.75 23.55 8.62
CA ASP A 134 -9.69 24.64 7.66
C ASP A 134 -10.99 25.47 7.67
N PRO A 135 -10.96 26.76 8.08
CA PRO A 135 -12.14 27.60 8.13
C PRO A 135 -12.72 27.92 6.75
N ASP A 136 -11.90 27.93 5.71
CA ASP A 136 -12.32 28.25 4.33
C ASP A 136 -12.97 27.06 3.63
N ARG A 137 -12.82 25.87 4.19
CA ARG A 137 -13.42 24.64 3.65
C ARG A 137 -14.90 24.53 4.04
N SER A 138 -15.77 24.22 3.08
CA SER A 138 -17.21 24.10 3.33
C SER A 138 -17.53 23.05 4.40
N GLU A 139 -18.60 23.27 5.18
CA GLU A 139 -19.04 22.35 6.25
C GLU A 139 -19.28 20.93 5.72
N LYS A 140 -19.87 20.78 4.53
CA LYS A 140 -20.11 19.49 3.87
C LYS A 140 -18.81 18.72 3.64
N LEU A 141 -17.77 19.39 3.15
CA LEU A 141 -16.46 18.78 2.90
C LEU A 141 -15.76 18.40 4.20
N ARG A 142 -15.78 19.29 5.21
CA ARG A 142 -15.23 18.99 6.55
C ARG A 142 -15.92 17.78 7.19
N HIS A 143 -17.24 17.66 7.05
CA HIS A 143 -17.98 16.50 7.54
C HIS A 143 -17.56 15.21 6.84
N GLY A 144 -17.38 15.24 5.50
CA GLY A 144 -16.88 14.10 4.73
C GLY A 144 -15.47 13.67 5.14
N ASP A 145 -14.58 14.62 5.41
CA ASP A 145 -13.22 14.32 5.89
C ASP A 145 -13.24 13.72 7.30
N ALA A 146 -14.14 14.22 8.18
CA ALA A 146 -14.33 13.63 9.51
C ALA A 146 -14.88 12.19 9.45
N GLN A 147 -15.73 11.87 8.46
CA GLN A 147 -16.18 10.49 8.23
C GLN A 147 -15.02 9.59 7.79
N LYS A 148 -14.16 10.05 6.89
CA LYS A 148 -12.97 9.31 6.46
C LYS A 148 -12.03 9.02 7.64
N LEU A 149 -11.78 10.00 8.52
CA LEU A 149 -11.00 9.79 9.72
C LEU A 149 -11.61 8.75 10.68
N ARG A 150 -12.93 8.77 10.86
CA ARG A 150 -13.62 7.75 11.67
C ARG A 150 -13.49 6.38 11.05
N PHE A 151 -13.65 6.27 9.73
CA PHE A 151 -13.48 5.03 8.99
C PHE A 151 -12.05 4.49 9.13
N MET A 152 -11.02 5.33 9.00
CA MET A 152 -9.63 4.93 9.22
C MET A 152 -9.41 4.39 10.64
N LYS A 153 -10.01 4.99 11.65
CA LYS A 153 -9.97 4.49 13.04
C LYS A 153 -10.66 3.14 13.19
N GLN A 154 -11.80 2.93 12.55
CA GLN A 154 -12.54 1.66 12.57
C GLN A 154 -11.78 0.52 11.90
N LEU A 155 -11.01 0.80 10.84
CA LEU A 155 -10.16 -0.18 10.18
C LEU A 155 -8.92 -0.58 11.00
N GLY A 156 -8.77 -0.01 12.21
CA GLY A 156 -7.60 -0.28 13.05
C GLY A 156 -6.31 0.36 12.52
N TYR A 157 -6.40 1.33 11.62
CA TYR A 157 -5.32 2.28 11.39
C TYR A 157 -5.13 3.10 12.69
N ILE A 158 -4.68 2.38 13.74
CA ILE A 158 -4.57 2.92 15.10
C ILE A 158 -3.28 3.72 15.16
N PHE A 159 -3.41 5.02 14.98
CA PHE A 159 -2.31 5.96 15.13
C PHE A 159 -2.01 6.31 16.59
N ASP A 160 -2.88 5.91 17.53
CA ASP A 160 -2.77 6.26 18.96
C ASP A 160 -1.63 5.52 19.70
N ARG A 161 -1.06 4.45 19.13
CA ARG A 161 0.04 3.69 19.77
C ARG A 161 1.45 4.14 19.35
N PHE A 162 1.57 4.84 18.25
CA PHE A 162 2.77 5.61 17.95
C PHE A 162 2.40 7.06 18.16
N PRO A 163 2.93 7.71 19.24
CA PRO A 163 2.76 9.14 19.36
C PRO A 163 3.28 9.76 18.08
N MET A 164 2.37 10.33 17.32
CA MET A 164 2.64 11.06 16.10
C MET A 164 3.41 12.32 16.49
N ARG A 165 4.62 12.13 16.94
CA ARG A 165 5.59 13.22 16.97
C ARG A 165 5.78 13.61 15.52
N GLN A 166 5.55 14.88 15.25
CA GLN A 166 5.84 15.55 13.99
C GLN A 166 7.03 14.88 13.34
N MET A 167 6.87 14.37 12.11
CA MET A 167 7.98 13.90 11.30
C MET A 167 8.81 15.12 10.91
N ASN A 168 9.54 15.63 11.90
CA ASN A 168 10.54 16.66 11.69
C ASN A 168 11.78 16.02 11.02
N ALA A 169 12.72 16.85 10.60
CA ALA A 169 13.97 16.43 9.95
C ALA A 169 14.77 15.35 10.69
N THR A 170 14.37 14.97 11.90
CA THR A 170 14.99 13.94 12.75
C THR A 170 14.21 12.62 12.78
N HIS A 171 13.08 12.47 12.01
CA HIS A 171 12.34 11.21 12.01
C HIS A 171 13.19 10.06 11.45
N PRO A 172 13.23 8.88 12.12
CA PRO A 172 14.11 7.77 11.73
C PRO A 172 13.93 7.25 10.30
N LEU A 173 12.78 7.54 9.67
CA LEU A 173 12.44 7.10 8.31
C LEU A 173 12.43 8.22 7.27
N ILE A 174 12.86 9.44 7.59
CA ILE A 174 12.74 10.59 6.69
C ILE A 174 13.48 10.39 5.35
N ASP A 175 14.51 9.57 5.35
CA ASP A 175 15.36 9.24 4.22
C ASP A 175 15.25 7.75 3.81
N VAL A 176 14.20 7.05 4.27
CA VAL A 176 13.94 5.65 3.92
C VAL A 176 12.84 5.59 2.86
N HIS A 177 13.15 5.00 1.71
CA HIS A 177 12.24 4.78 0.61
C HIS A 177 11.79 3.31 0.57
N PHE A 178 10.55 3.09 0.14
CA PHE A 178 9.97 1.76 -0.02
C PHE A 178 9.64 1.58 -1.51
N GLU A 179 10.26 0.58 -2.13
CA GLU A 179 10.11 0.34 -3.57
C GLU A 179 10.08 -1.14 -3.90
N PHE A 180 9.58 -1.50 -5.08
CA PHE A 180 9.67 -2.87 -5.56
C PHE A 180 11.14 -3.26 -5.77
N LEU A 181 11.43 -4.52 -5.42
CA LEU A 181 12.78 -5.09 -5.57
C LEU A 181 13.19 -5.12 -7.05
N THR A 182 14.39 -4.66 -7.33
CA THR A 182 15.05 -4.80 -8.62
C THR A 182 16.21 -5.79 -8.55
N ASP A 183 16.63 -6.31 -9.69
CA ASP A 183 17.72 -7.28 -9.77
C ASP A 183 19.05 -6.78 -9.14
N LYS A 184 19.24 -5.46 -9.15
CA LYS A 184 20.42 -4.80 -8.56
C LYS A 184 20.56 -5.01 -7.05
N ASP A 185 19.46 -5.29 -6.37
CA ASP A 185 19.41 -5.38 -4.91
C ASP A 185 19.31 -6.80 -4.39
N PHE A 186 19.29 -7.85 -5.27
CA PHE A 186 19.17 -9.24 -4.85
C PHE A 186 20.21 -9.66 -3.81
N ASP A 187 21.48 -9.38 -4.06
CA ASP A 187 22.55 -9.74 -3.13
C ASP A 187 22.47 -8.99 -1.79
N LYS A 188 22.02 -7.73 -1.83
CA LYS A 188 21.80 -6.92 -0.63
C LYS A 188 20.63 -7.46 0.20
N VAL A 189 19.54 -7.88 -0.46
CA VAL A 189 18.41 -8.53 0.21
C VAL A 189 18.84 -9.81 0.88
N ASP A 190 19.60 -10.67 0.21
CA ASP A 190 20.12 -11.90 0.79
C ASP A 190 20.97 -11.64 2.04
N GLN A 191 21.77 -10.57 2.03
CA GLN A 191 22.57 -10.16 3.21
C GLN A 191 21.68 -9.72 4.36
N VAL A 192 20.63 -8.92 4.08
CA VAL A 192 19.69 -8.47 5.12
C VAL A 192 18.91 -9.64 5.70
N ILE A 193 18.49 -10.61 4.85
CA ILE A 193 17.81 -11.83 5.32
C ILE A 193 18.73 -12.60 6.27
N ARG A 194 19.98 -12.89 5.88
CA ARG A 194 20.92 -13.61 6.74
C ARG A 194 21.14 -12.90 8.07
N LYS A 195 21.45 -11.60 8.05
CA LYS A 195 21.63 -10.81 9.28
C LYS A 195 20.39 -10.81 10.17
N ALA A 196 19.21 -10.78 9.58
CA ALA A 196 17.97 -10.73 10.34
C ALA A 196 17.64 -12.05 11.05
N PHE A 197 18.10 -13.17 10.49
CA PHE A 197 17.85 -14.51 11.02
C PHE A 197 19.05 -15.10 11.79
N ASP A 198 20.22 -14.47 11.74
CA ASP A 198 21.46 -15.00 12.34
C ASP A 198 21.31 -15.27 13.85
N ASP A 199 20.59 -14.40 14.58
CA ASP A 199 20.33 -14.53 16.01
C ASP A 199 18.93 -15.12 16.33
N ALA A 200 18.18 -15.60 15.32
CA ALA A 200 16.82 -16.06 15.54
C ALA A 200 16.78 -17.55 15.91
N ASN A 201 16.39 -17.88 17.14
CA ASN A 201 16.31 -19.25 17.64
C ASN A 201 15.40 -20.20 16.82
N TYR A 202 14.58 -19.65 15.93
CA TYR A 202 13.67 -20.38 15.02
C TYR A 202 14.17 -20.41 13.59
N SER A 203 15.32 -19.82 13.29
CA SER A 203 15.93 -19.84 11.96
C SER A 203 16.43 -21.24 11.61
N THR A 204 16.26 -21.62 10.35
CA THR A 204 16.82 -22.83 9.77
C THR A 204 18.14 -22.56 9.06
N GLY A 205 18.51 -21.28 8.87
CA GLY A 205 19.64 -20.85 8.06
C GLY A 205 19.44 -21.03 6.55
N GLU A 206 18.21 -21.27 6.12
CA GLU A 206 17.85 -21.55 4.71
C GLU A 206 16.88 -20.49 4.15
N GLU A 207 16.61 -19.41 4.90
CA GLU A 207 15.59 -18.43 4.57
C GLU A 207 15.87 -17.71 3.25
N GLU A 208 17.12 -17.32 2.99
CA GLU A 208 17.47 -16.69 1.71
C GLU A 208 17.37 -17.70 0.53
N LYS A 209 17.64 -18.98 0.78
CA LYS A 209 17.47 -20.01 -0.27
C LYS A 209 15.99 -20.25 -0.57
N LEU A 210 15.11 -20.16 0.44
CA LEU A 210 13.67 -20.24 0.25
C LEU A 210 13.20 -19.06 -0.61
N VAL A 211 13.61 -17.84 -0.30
CA VAL A 211 13.26 -16.62 -1.07
C VAL A 211 13.73 -16.77 -2.52
N ARG A 212 14.96 -17.20 -2.76
CA ARG A 212 15.47 -17.44 -4.12
C ARG A 212 14.64 -18.49 -4.87
N ARG A 213 14.24 -19.58 -4.22
CA ARG A 213 13.39 -20.62 -4.82
C ARG A 213 12.00 -20.09 -5.17
N LEU A 214 11.36 -19.33 -4.28
CA LEU A 214 10.05 -18.73 -4.53
C LEU A 214 10.12 -17.73 -5.70
N ARG A 215 11.15 -16.91 -5.75
CA ARG A 215 11.39 -15.97 -6.85
C ARG A 215 11.56 -16.68 -8.18
N ALA A 216 12.37 -17.73 -8.24
CA ALA A 216 12.62 -18.51 -9.46
C ALA A 216 11.42 -19.39 -9.87
N GLY A 217 10.69 -19.92 -8.89
CA GLY A 217 9.61 -20.88 -9.11
C GLY A 217 8.30 -20.26 -9.59
N GLN A 218 8.12 -18.96 -9.43
CA GLN A 218 6.90 -18.22 -9.78
C GLN A 218 5.64 -19.04 -9.43
N PRO A 219 5.37 -19.29 -8.13
CA PRO A 219 4.25 -20.11 -7.71
C PRO A 219 2.96 -19.62 -8.38
N PHE A 220 2.22 -20.54 -8.99
CA PHE A 220 0.98 -20.27 -9.72
C PHE A 220 1.12 -19.33 -10.93
N GLY A 221 2.31 -19.26 -11.56
CA GLY A 221 2.56 -18.46 -12.76
C GLY A 221 2.67 -16.96 -12.50
N LYS A 222 2.65 -16.53 -11.23
CA LYS A 222 2.85 -15.16 -10.82
C LYS A 222 4.22 -14.96 -10.18
N ARG A 223 4.86 -13.83 -10.47
CA ARG A 223 6.05 -13.42 -9.73
C ARG A 223 5.64 -13.03 -8.31
N PRO A 224 6.44 -13.39 -7.30
CA PRO A 224 6.24 -12.85 -5.96
C PRO A 224 6.28 -11.32 -5.96
N ILE A 225 5.47 -10.72 -5.10
CA ILE A 225 5.57 -9.30 -4.77
C ILE A 225 6.74 -9.15 -3.80
N GLU A 226 7.72 -8.34 -4.15
CA GLU A 226 8.92 -8.13 -3.34
C GLU A 226 9.17 -6.64 -3.16
N ILE A 227 9.24 -6.19 -1.91
CA ILE A 227 9.41 -4.77 -1.57
C ILE A 227 10.61 -4.62 -0.64
N VAL A 228 11.42 -3.61 -0.90
CA VAL A 228 12.59 -3.23 -0.10
C VAL A 228 12.39 -1.88 0.56
N ALA A 229 12.95 -1.72 1.74
CA ALA A 229 13.16 -0.45 2.39
C ALA A 229 14.62 -0.04 2.18
N LYS A 230 14.87 1.12 1.59
CA LYS A 230 16.21 1.59 1.20
C LYS A 230 16.51 2.97 1.75
N ARG A 231 17.79 3.20 2.04
CA ARG A 231 18.38 4.50 2.29
C ARG A 231 19.51 4.70 1.30
N GLY A 232 19.31 5.48 0.26
CA GLY A 232 20.19 5.50 -0.90
C GLY A 232 20.34 4.09 -1.48
N ASP A 233 21.58 3.60 -1.55
CA ASP A 233 21.87 2.24 -2.05
C ASP A 233 21.82 1.13 -0.98
N GLU A 234 21.63 1.48 0.28
CA GLU A 234 21.58 0.53 1.38
C GLU A 234 20.19 -0.07 1.52
N VAL A 235 20.07 -1.41 1.53
CA VAL A 235 18.83 -2.13 1.84
C VAL A 235 18.74 -2.32 3.35
N LEU A 236 17.71 -1.77 3.97
CA LEU A 236 17.48 -1.80 5.42
C LEU A 236 16.44 -2.85 5.83
N GLY A 237 15.63 -3.30 4.89
CA GLY A 237 14.60 -4.29 5.15
C GLY A 237 13.96 -4.79 3.87
N TYR A 238 13.20 -5.88 3.99
CA TYR A 238 12.61 -6.59 2.86
C TYR A 238 11.35 -7.33 3.29
N VAL A 239 10.41 -7.44 2.36
CA VAL A 239 9.22 -8.30 2.49
C VAL A 239 8.91 -8.96 1.15
N MET A 240 8.41 -10.20 1.23
CA MET A 240 7.87 -10.93 0.08
C MET A 240 6.40 -11.30 0.32
N VAL A 241 5.61 -11.29 -0.75
CA VAL A 241 4.33 -12.01 -0.82
C VAL A 241 4.42 -13.01 -1.96
N SER A 242 4.32 -14.28 -1.64
CA SER A 242 4.28 -15.36 -2.62
C SER A 242 2.88 -15.93 -2.75
N GLY A 243 2.51 -16.40 -3.95
CA GLY A 243 1.24 -17.08 -4.16
C GLY A 243 1.22 -18.46 -3.50
N ALA A 244 0.05 -18.86 -3.01
CA ALA A 244 -0.24 -20.20 -2.51
C ALA A 244 -1.70 -20.57 -2.81
N THR A 245 -2.05 -21.83 -2.69
CA THR A 245 -3.43 -22.28 -2.82
C THR A 245 -3.93 -22.85 -1.50
N VAL A 246 -5.10 -22.41 -1.09
CA VAL A 246 -5.88 -23.09 -0.06
C VAL A 246 -6.95 -23.91 -0.75
N SER A 247 -6.94 -25.23 -0.54
CA SER A 247 -7.90 -26.11 -1.18
C SER A 247 -8.48 -27.13 -0.21
N ASP A 248 -9.76 -27.35 -0.34
CA ASP A 248 -10.42 -28.58 0.10
C ASP A 248 -10.49 -29.58 -1.09
N ASN A 249 -11.15 -30.71 -0.89
CA ASN A 249 -11.27 -31.74 -1.94
C ASN A 249 -12.18 -31.30 -3.11
N ARG A 250 -12.76 -30.11 -3.11
CA ARG A 250 -13.75 -29.65 -4.09
C ARG A 250 -13.42 -28.31 -4.73
N THR A 251 -12.84 -27.41 -3.96
CA THR A 251 -12.57 -26.02 -4.39
C THR A 251 -11.17 -25.61 -3.99
N GLY A 252 -10.58 -24.66 -4.75
CA GLY A 252 -9.30 -24.07 -4.44
C GLY A 252 -9.36 -22.55 -4.57
N SER A 253 -8.79 -21.85 -3.62
CA SER A 253 -8.66 -20.39 -3.61
C SER A 253 -7.20 -19.98 -3.63
N SER A 254 -6.83 -19.06 -4.51
CA SER A 254 -5.49 -18.48 -4.51
C SER A 254 -5.40 -17.44 -3.39
N ILE A 255 -4.36 -17.53 -2.57
CA ILE A 255 -4.06 -16.58 -1.51
C ILE A 255 -2.60 -16.13 -1.60
N GLY A 256 -2.26 -15.01 -0.96
CA GLY A 256 -0.88 -14.60 -0.76
C GLY A 256 -0.34 -15.10 0.58
N VAL A 257 0.94 -15.46 0.62
CA VAL A 257 1.67 -15.73 1.87
C VAL A 257 2.69 -14.63 2.08
N VAL A 258 2.55 -13.89 3.17
CA VAL A 258 3.47 -12.82 3.54
C VAL A 258 4.64 -13.39 4.31
N GLY A 259 5.82 -13.20 3.78
CA GLY A 259 7.06 -13.59 4.46
C GLY A 259 8.17 -14.03 3.49
N PRO A 260 9.39 -13.81 3.92
CA PRO A 260 9.78 -13.21 5.19
C PRO A 260 9.54 -11.70 5.23
N VAL A 261 9.31 -11.14 6.43
CA VAL A 261 9.42 -9.72 6.73
C VAL A 261 10.65 -9.53 7.57
N VAL A 262 11.66 -8.88 7.02
CA VAL A 262 12.96 -8.71 7.68
C VAL A 262 13.40 -7.25 7.72
N VAL A 263 14.08 -6.89 8.81
CA VAL A 263 14.73 -5.60 8.98
C VAL A 263 16.13 -5.85 9.52
N ASP A 264 17.11 -5.19 8.93
CA ASP A 264 18.50 -5.23 9.43
C ASP A 264 18.49 -4.91 10.93
N PRO A 265 19.13 -5.71 11.78
CA PRO A 265 19.12 -5.56 13.23
C PRO A 265 19.44 -4.14 13.73
N LEU A 266 20.30 -3.40 13.02
CA LEU A 266 20.69 -2.03 13.36
C LEU A 266 19.55 -1.02 13.19
N TYR A 267 18.52 -1.36 12.42
CA TYR A 267 17.40 -0.46 12.07
C TYR A 267 16.06 -0.93 12.65
N ARG A 268 16.04 -2.00 13.45
CA ARG A 268 14.81 -2.50 14.12
C ARG A 268 14.23 -1.46 15.08
N GLY A 269 12.94 -1.58 15.36
CA GLY A 269 12.22 -0.68 16.28
C GLY A 269 11.91 0.72 15.72
N ARG A 270 12.26 0.99 14.45
CA ARG A 270 12.06 2.30 13.80
C ARG A 270 10.84 2.36 12.87
N GLY A 271 10.00 1.32 12.84
CA GLY A 271 8.79 1.27 12.01
C GLY A 271 8.98 0.70 10.60
N ILE A 272 10.21 0.31 10.20
CA ILE A 272 10.47 -0.23 8.84
C ILE A 272 9.64 -1.48 8.58
N GLY A 273 9.65 -2.47 9.48
CA GLY A 273 8.87 -3.69 9.33
C GLY A 273 7.37 -3.43 9.22
N TRP A 274 6.87 -2.48 10.01
CA TRP A 274 5.49 -2.03 9.92
C TRP A 274 5.13 -1.53 8.52
N ARG A 275 5.95 -0.64 7.96
CA ARG A 275 5.75 -0.08 6.62
C ARG A 275 5.87 -1.12 5.52
N LEU A 276 6.85 -2.03 5.62
CA LEU A 276 7.00 -3.13 4.68
C LEU A 276 5.74 -4.01 4.65
N THR A 277 5.19 -4.37 5.81
CA THR A 277 3.97 -5.17 5.90
C THR A 277 2.78 -4.45 5.28
N GLN A 278 2.59 -3.16 5.59
CA GLN A 278 1.50 -2.37 4.99
C GLN A 278 1.62 -2.30 3.46
N ASN A 279 2.82 -2.04 2.95
CA ASN A 279 3.07 -2.00 1.51
C ASN A 279 2.79 -3.35 0.85
N ALA A 280 3.20 -4.43 1.48
CA ALA A 280 2.95 -5.79 0.99
C ALA A 280 1.45 -6.10 0.93
N GLU A 281 0.68 -5.71 1.94
CA GLU A 281 -0.78 -5.89 1.96
C GLU A 281 -1.48 -5.10 0.84
N ILE A 282 -1.06 -3.87 0.60
CA ILE A 282 -1.61 -3.02 -0.45
C ILE A 282 -1.28 -3.61 -1.82
N ALA A 283 -0.02 -3.95 -2.06
CA ALA A 283 0.42 -4.54 -3.31
C ALA A 283 -0.28 -5.90 -3.57
N ALA A 284 -0.45 -6.73 -2.54
CA ALA A 284 -1.16 -7.99 -2.65
C ALA A 284 -2.65 -7.81 -2.98
N ARG A 285 -3.30 -6.82 -2.37
CA ARG A 285 -4.69 -6.48 -2.69
C ARG A 285 -4.81 -6.05 -4.15
N TYR A 286 -3.91 -5.21 -4.59
CA TYR A 286 -3.87 -4.74 -5.98
C TYR A 286 -3.64 -5.89 -6.98
N ASP A 287 -2.77 -6.84 -6.63
CA ASP A 287 -2.51 -8.05 -7.43
C ASP A 287 -3.67 -9.08 -7.38
N GLY A 288 -4.77 -8.74 -6.70
CA GLY A 288 -6.01 -9.51 -6.66
C GLY A 288 -6.06 -10.60 -5.58
N TYR A 289 -5.15 -10.62 -4.62
CA TYR A 289 -5.26 -11.51 -3.47
C TYR A 289 -6.39 -11.06 -2.54
N GLY A 290 -7.35 -11.96 -2.28
CA GLY A 290 -8.44 -11.72 -1.33
C GLY A 290 -8.05 -11.99 0.12
N VAL A 291 -7.09 -12.89 0.32
CA VAL A 291 -6.63 -13.34 1.63
C VAL A 291 -5.12 -13.38 1.66
N LEU A 292 -4.53 -12.98 2.77
CA LEU A 292 -3.13 -13.21 3.10
C LEU A 292 -3.00 -14.18 4.26
N ALA A 293 -2.02 -15.06 4.19
CA ALA A 293 -1.54 -15.87 5.30
C ALA A 293 -0.16 -15.38 5.74
N ALA A 294 0.14 -15.52 7.01
CA ALA A 294 1.42 -15.20 7.59
C ALA A 294 1.81 -16.22 8.66
N ILE A 295 3.12 -16.45 8.78
CA ILE A 295 3.69 -17.32 9.80
C ILE A 295 4.57 -16.48 10.70
N GLY A 296 4.32 -16.52 12.01
CA GLY A 296 5.15 -15.82 12.97
C GLY A 296 4.42 -15.44 14.25
N TRP A 297 5.07 -14.61 15.03
CA TRP A 297 4.59 -14.25 16.35
C TRP A 297 3.25 -13.47 16.31
N PRO A 298 2.20 -13.93 17.00
CA PRO A 298 0.89 -13.30 16.98
C PRO A 298 0.91 -11.83 17.42
N GLY A 299 1.77 -11.46 18.37
CA GLY A 299 1.89 -10.08 18.83
C GLY A 299 2.36 -9.11 17.75
N TYR A 300 3.04 -9.59 16.70
CA TYR A 300 3.37 -8.79 15.54
C TYR A 300 2.20 -8.73 14.54
N TRP A 301 1.60 -9.87 14.21
CA TRP A 301 0.61 -9.95 13.14
C TRP A 301 -0.77 -9.42 13.55
N ASN A 302 -1.16 -9.60 14.83
CA ASN A 302 -2.45 -9.09 15.33
C ASN A 302 -2.59 -7.57 15.18
N GLN A 303 -1.49 -6.82 15.24
CA GLN A 303 -1.54 -5.36 15.08
C GLN A 303 -1.90 -4.93 13.64
N PHE A 304 -1.80 -5.83 12.66
CA PHE A 304 -2.25 -5.62 11.28
C PHE A 304 -3.64 -6.24 11.02
N GLY A 305 -4.29 -6.82 12.04
CA GLY A 305 -5.60 -7.46 11.91
C GLY A 305 -5.55 -8.91 11.40
N TYR A 306 -4.39 -9.56 11.45
CA TYR A 306 -4.33 -11.01 11.24
C TYR A 306 -4.90 -11.74 12.45
N ILE A 307 -5.61 -12.81 12.19
CA ILE A 307 -6.28 -13.67 13.15
C ILE A 307 -5.86 -15.13 12.94
N ARG A 308 -6.13 -16.00 13.88
CA ARG A 308 -5.76 -17.42 13.77
C ARG A 308 -6.46 -18.06 12.58
N SER A 309 -5.71 -18.74 11.75
CA SER A 309 -6.21 -19.39 10.53
C SER A 309 -7.24 -20.50 10.84
N SER A 310 -7.08 -21.18 11.98
CA SER A 310 -7.99 -22.27 12.42
C SER A 310 -9.43 -21.78 12.65
N GLU A 311 -9.64 -20.50 12.96
CA GLU A 311 -10.98 -19.90 13.12
C GLU A 311 -11.77 -19.87 11.79
N PHE A 312 -11.07 -19.96 10.66
CA PHE A 312 -11.65 -19.94 9.32
C PHE A 312 -11.45 -21.25 8.57
N GLY A 313 -11.04 -22.30 9.25
CA GLY A 313 -10.83 -23.61 8.63
C GLY A 313 -9.66 -23.66 7.64
N VAL A 314 -8.71 -22.73 7.74
CA VAL A 314 -7.47 -22.74 6.95
C VAL A 314 -6.37 -23.39 7.77
N THR A 315 -5.78 -24.48 7.24
CA THR A 315 -4.72 -25.22 7.90
C THR A 315 -3.48 -25.32 7.00
N PRO A 316 -2.26 -25.23 7.54
CA PRO A 316 -1.05 -25.46 6.75
C PRO A 316 -0.86 -26.95 6.45
N ALA A 317 -0.18 -27.29 5.32
CA ALA A 317 0.19 -28.65 4.98
C ALA A 317 1.43 -29.16 5.74
N PHE A 318 1.98 -28.38 6.64
CA PHE A 318 3.17 -28.67 7.44
C PHE A 318 2.88 -28.47 8.92
N GLU A 319 3.68 -29.09 9.78
CA GLU A 319 3.52 -28.96 11.21
C GLU A 319 3.98 -27.59 11.70
N ILE A 320 3.08 -26.88 12.36
CA ILE A 320 3.34 -25.61 13.02
C ILE A 320 2.35 -25.45 14.20
N THR A 321 2.79 -24.80 15.26
CA THR A 321 1.92 -24.41 16.35
C THR A 321 0.81 -23.51 15.82
N PRO A 322 -0.48 -23.86 16.04
CA PRO A 322 -1.62 -23.14 15.41
C PRO A 322 -1.66 -21.64 15.67
N GLU A 323 -1.13 -21.17 16.81
CA GLU A 323 -1.07 -19.75 17.15
C GLU A 323 -0.18 -18.94 16.19
N PHE A 324 0.81 -19.58 15.55
CA PHE A 324 1.77 -18.92 14.68
C PHE A 324 1.34 -18.92 13.22
N PHE A 325 0.22 -19.58 12.88
CA PHE A 325 -0.31 -19.53 11.53
C PHE A 325 -1.56 -18.66 11.49
N MET A 326 -1.47 -17.52 10.82
CA MET A 326 -2.47 -16.46 10.86
C MET A 326 -2.92 -16.07 9.46
N VAL A 327 -4.15 -15.58 9.35
CA VAL A 327 -4.74 -15.11 8.10
C VAL A 327 -5.40 -13.75 8.28
N LYS A 328 -5.48 -13.01 7.17
CA LYS A 328 -6.18 -11.73 7.08
C LYS A 328 -6.94 -11.65 5.76
N GLU A 329 -8.20 -11.22 5.80
CA GLU A 329 -8.89 -10.86 4.58
C GLU A 329 -8.48 -9.45 4.12
N LEU A 330 -8.27 -9.31 2.82
CA LEU A 330 -7.99 -8.02 2.18
C LEU A 330 -9.26 -7.37 1.63
N TYR A 331 -10.28 -8.17 1.36
CA TYR A 331 -11.60 -7.72 0.96
C TYR A 331 -12.65 -8.32 1.89
N PRO A 332 -13.76 -7.63 2.15
CA PRO A 332 -14.82 -8.14 3.00
C PRO A 332 -15.31 -9.52 2.56
N SER A 333 -15.44 -10.44 3.50
CA SER A 333 -15.94 -11.80 3.28
C SER A 333 -15.05 -12.72 2.41
N ALA A 334 -13.80 -12.33 2.12
CA ALA A 334 -12.88 -13.19 1.38
C ALA A 334 -12.55 -14.48 2.12
N LEU A 335 -12.39 -14.42 3.46
CA LEU A 335 -12.15 -15.60 4.30
C LEU A 335 -13.32 -16.58 4.34
N LEU A 336 -14.57 -16.12 4.18
CA LEU A 336 -15.74 -17.00 4.15
C LEU A 336 -15.74 -17.98 2.97
N ARG A 337 -14.96 -17.67 1.93
CA ARG A 337 -14.82 -18.49 0.72
C ARG A 337 -13.49 -19.24 0.66
N THR A 338 -12.68 -19.12 1.71
CA THR A 338 -11.32 -19.66 1.76
C THR A 338 -11.21 -20.64 2.92
N ASN A 339 -11.36 -21.92 2.65
CA ASN A 339 -11.19 -22.98 3.63
C ASN A 339 -10.40 -24.15 3.02
N GLY A 340 -9.71 -24.94 3.83
CA GLY A 340 -8.97 -26.08 3.39
C GLY A 340 -7.49 -26.05 3.80
N ILE A 341 -6.68 -26.80 3.06
CA ILE A 341 -5.25 -26.96 3.33
C ILE A 341 -4.45 -26.00 2.45
N LEU A 342 -3.57 -25.21 3.06
CA LEU A 342 -2.59 -24.37 2.37
C LEU A 342 -1.47 -25.23 1.77
N ARG A 343 -1.22 -25.07 0.49
CA ARG A 343 -0.18 -25.77 -0.28
C ARG A 343 0.66 -24.80 -1.08
#